data_6e2ac657cc1e508b1a97c0b28a2e72c7
#
_entry.id   6e2ac657cc1e508b1a97c0b28a2e72c7
#
_cell.length_a   1.000
_cell.length_b   1.000
_cell.length_c   1.000
_cell.angle_alpha   90.00
_cell.angle_beta   90.00
_cell.angle_gamma   90.00
#
_symmetry.space_group_name_H-M   'P 1'
#
loop_
_entity.id
_entity.type
_entity.pdbx_description
1 polymer ?
#
loop_
_entity_poly.entity_id
_entity_poly.type
_entity_poly.pdbx_seq_one_letter_code
_entity_poly.pdbx_strand_id
1 'polypeptide(L)'
;METLRIYDFPSISQVQCQCRARLHERRLAIVLVWDHCPADRSVPANAIMYAPGGQHRQRLEKYRMFVLKNAWAALTRHKWRSLLTIITALIVTFGTMFSTAVIQASDTAYGSGYDAQKPTFDLKLKQSVQSKYNGADSSWTKNYLSWTQYSTYASAAQSASISFTYTFTESVPVRQTSKFKAVAGTADQDASKTGGEFTLRTFYSKEAAAANAQGAFTIVKGKNLSYSTSSTDSTSALISETVAKKNNLKVGDTFTIASPTDAKTTVKLKVAGIYRYKDGQTAASTKLAKDNRDNAIFVGYYAFAINNFDTTTGKGWAVPDLQVTFTLDSVSAYKKFVALVKKAKLPTGYEIVSTSLEAYTESIKPLGKLAERLRIARIVLLIVGGLLLVVLVVLGLVHRRGEIATAMLVGVTKARIAWQFMLEVLFPTVFGFAIGALAGGFGTKPLAHQLAGGYDVTMSASLVWQTIGYGLLACLVLSFIAMFRVVAVRRISLFAPRDSGDYANVSNVSNAESDDSAGDAGDTGDVEDAPTTQAEQTKETKPTKEESK
;
A
#
# COMPACT_ATOMS: atom_id res chain seq x y z
N MET A 1 -1.32 51.26 -3.72
CA MET A 1 -2.43 52.23 -3.66
C MET A 1 -3.37 51.91 -4.81
N GLU A 2 -4.30 51.03 -4.58
CA GLU A 2 -5.45 50.87 -5.46
C GLU A 2 -6.66 50.51 -4.59
N THR A 3 -7.65 51.34 -4.76
CA THR A 3 -8.85 51.52 -3.96
C THR A 3 -9.84 50.37 -4.20
N LEU A 4 -10.19 49.66 -3.12
CA LEU A 4 -11.33 48.73 -3.07
C LEU A 4 -12.64 49.55 -3.11
N ARG A 5 -13.46 49.34 -4.14
CA ARG A 5 -14.84 49.77 -4.22
C ARG A 5 -15.73 48.89 -3.36
N ILE A 6 -16.33 49.48 -2.35
CA ILE A 6 -17.38 48.89 -1.52
C ILE A 6 -18.68 48.96 -2.31
N TYR A 7 -19.31 47.82 -2.58
CA TYR A 7 -20.69 47.72 -3.07
C TYR A 7 -21.65 47.73 -1.87
N ASP A 8 -22.55 48.69 -1.85
CA ASP A 8 -23.65 48.81 -0.89
C ASP A 8 -24.61 47.62 -1.03
N PHE A 9 -24.83 46.91 0.07
CA PHE A 9 -25.88 45.91 0.21
C PHE A 9 -27.12 46.55 0.85
N PRO A 10 -28.34 46.34 0.32
CA PRO A 10 -29.56 46.85 0.93
C PRO A 10 -29.90 46.09 2.23
N SER A 11 -30.48 46.85 3.15
CA SER A 11 -30.72 46.55 4.55
C SER A 11 -31.40 45.19 4.84
N ILE A 12 -30.89 44.54 5.86
CA ILE A 12 -31.18 43.18 6.37
C ILE A 12 -32.68 42.98 6.81
N SER A 13 -33.50 44.00 6.89
CA SER A 13 -34.90 43.88 7.37
C SER A 13 -35.92 43.35 6.37
N GLN A 14 -35.68 43.45 5.05
CA GLN A 14 -36.61 42.91 4.04
C GLN A 14 -36.34 41.48 3.63
N VAL A 15 -35.12 40.97 3.88
CA VAL A 15 -34.75 39.59 3.53
C VAL A 15 -35.25 38.55 4.56
N GLN A 16 -35.47 38.99 5.83
CA GLN A 16 -35.95 38.08 6.88
C GLN A 16 -37.43 37.68 6.77
N CYS A 17 -38.27 38.54 6.18
CA CYS A 17 -39.69 38.21 5.99
C CYS A 17 -39.93 37.21 4.84
N GLN A 18 -39.13 37.26 3.77
CA GLN A 18 -39.28 36.35 2.65
C GLN A 18 -38.72 34.93 2.92
N CYS A 19 -37.68 34.81 3.75
CA CYS A 19 -37.14 33.50 4.12
C CYS A 19 -38.05 32.71 5.09
N ARG A 20 -38.82 33.40 5.94
CA ARG A 20 -39.71 32.72 6.90
C ARG A 20 -40.97 32.15 6.23
N ALA A 21 -41.46 32.81 5.19
CA ALA A 21 -42.56 32.30 4.38
C ALA A 21 -42.16 31.05 3.53
N ARG A 22 -40.96 31.07 2.95
CA ARG A 22 -40.47 29.92 2.14
C ARG A 22 -40.09 28.66 2.96
N LEU A 23 -39.69 28.82 4.21
CA LEU A 23 -39.40 27.65 5.09
C LEU A 23 -40.67 26.98 5.61
N HIS A 24 -41.79 27.68 5.66
CA HIS A 24 -43.07 27.08 6.03
C HIS A 24 -43.72 26.31 4.88
N GLU A 25 -43.52 26.73 3.63
CA GLU A 25 -44.02 26.03 2.45
C GLU A 25 -43.26 24.75 2.09
N ARG A 26 -41.97 24.70 2.41
CA ARG A 26 -41.18 23.47 2.11
C ARG A 26 -41.42 22.31 3.07
N ARG A 27 -42.15 22.49 4.16
CA ARG A 27 -42.58 21.38 5.04
C ARG A 27 -43.93 20.77 4.68
N LEU A 28 -44.62 21.29 3.67
CA LEU A 28 -45.99 20.85 3.26
C LEU A 28 -46.10 20.45 1.80
N ALA A 29 -45.07 20.40 1.03
CA ALA A 29 -45.15 20.12 -0.39
C ALA A 29 -44.71 18.68 -0.72
N ILE A 30 -45.52 17.68 -0.35
CA ILE A 30 -45.73 16.46 -1.11
C ILE A 30 -47.23 16.13 -1.05
N VAL A 31 -48.03 16.98 -1.60
CA VAL A 31 -49.31 16.64 -2.26
C VAL A 31 -49.65 17.80 -3.19
N LEU A 32 -49.31 17.68 -4.46
CA LEU A 32 -49.82 18.52 -5.52
C LEU A 32 -51.23 18.03 -5.86
N VAL A 33 -52.20 18.84 -5.59
CA VAL A 33 -53.49 18.85 -6.32
C VAL A 33 -53.76 20.28 -6.71
N TRP A 34 -53.77 20.51 -7.99
CA TRP A 34 -54.23 21.74 -8.61
C TRP A 34 -55.71 21.89 -8.40
N ASP A 35 -56.16 23.01 -7.85
CA ASP A 35 -57.53 23.46 -8.09
C ASP A 35 -57.54 25.00 -8.16
N HIS A 36 -58.12 25.45 -9.25
CA HIS A 36 -58.46 26.83 -9.57
C HIS A 36 -59.51 27.36 -8.59
N CYS A 37 -59.27 28.54 -8.02
CA CYS A 37 -60.30 29.31 -7.36
C CYS A 37 -60.98 30.28 -8.36
N PRO A 38 -62.28 30.31 -8.42
CA PRO A 38 -63.01 31.54 -8.67
C PRO A 38 -63.65 32.07 -7.39
N ALA A 39 -63.51 33.34 -7.17
CA ALA A 39 -64.13 34.11 -6.10
C ALA A 39 -65.66 34.08 -6.27
N ASP A 40 -66.37 33.88 -5.22
CA ASP A 40 -67.56 34.57 -4.73
C ASP A 40 -68.50 33.65 -3.95
N ARG A 41 -68.78 34.00 -2.74
CA ARG A 41 -70.05 33.98 -2.02
C ARG A 41 -69.90 33.79 -0.52
N SER A 42 -70.40 34.75 0.18
CA SER A 42 -70.68 34.83 1.61
C SER A 42 -71.31 33.55 2.18
N VAL A 43 -70.68 32.98 3.23
CA VAL A 43 -71.25 31.93 4.09
C VAL A 43 -71.01 32.34 5.56
N PRO A 44 -72.02 32.23 6.43
CA PRO A 44 -72.02 32.80 7.78
C PRO A 44 -71.05 32.05 8.72
N ALA A 45 -70.43 32.85 9.60
CA ALA A 45 -69.54 32.41 10.65
C ALA A 45 -70.31 31.66 11.75
N ASN A 46 -70.42 30.36 11.65
CA ASN A 46 -70.66 29.47 12.78
C ASN A 46 -70.58 27.98 12.31
N ALA A 47 -69.40 27.60 11.83
CA ALA A 47 -69.04 26.19 11.71
C ALA A 47 -67.82 25.95 12.59
N ILE A 48 -68.04 25.32 13.72
CA ILE A 48 -67.00 24.77 14.59
C ILE A 48 -66.23 23.77 13.76
N MET A 49 -65.04 24.15 13.29
CA MET A 49 -64.16 23.30 12.54
C MET A 49 -63.47 22.30 13.50
N TYR A 50 -64.07 21.13 13.63
CA TYR A 50 -63.37 19.98 14.19
C TYR A 50 -62.19 19.66 13.28
N ALA A 51 -60.98 20.01 13.74
CA ALA A 51 -59.74 19.69 13.05
C ALA A 51 -59.47 18.16 13.18
N PRO A 52 -59.49 17.37 12.09
CA PRO A 52 -59.18 15.95 12.18
C PRO A 52 -57.70 15.64 12.24
N GLY A 53 -56.84 16.64 12.55
CA GLY A 53 -55.37 16.47 12.52
C GLY A 53 -54.76 15.64 13.65
N GLY A 54 -55.44 15.55 14.79
CA GLY A 54 -54.92 14.81 15.96
C GLY A 54 -55.01 13.29 15.86
N GLN A 55 -56.12 12.80 15.33
CA GLN A 55 -56.33 11.34 15.21
C GLN A 55 -55.52 10.71 14.08
N HIS A 56 -55.23 11.43 13.01
CA HIS A 56 -54.36 10.93 11.93
C HIS A 56 -52.91 10.80 12.35
N ARG A 57 -52.38 11.73 13.17
CA ARG A 57 -51.03 11.63 13.73
C ARG A 57 -50.89 10.47 14.70
N GLN A 58 -51.82 10.30 15.63
CA GLN A 58 -51.76 9.20 16.58
C GLN A 58 -51.93 7.82 15.91
N ARG A 59 -52.75 7.71 14.84
CA ARG A 59 -52.83 6.48 14.05
C ARG A 59 -51.51 6.21 13.30
N LEU A 60 -50.84 7.21 12.72
CA LEU A 60 -49.59 7.05 12.03
C LEU A 60 -48.44 6.63 12.97
N GLU A 61 -48.37 7.17 14.18
CA GLU A 61 -47.40 6.78 15.20
C GLU A 61 -47.64 5.34 15.72
N LYS A 62 -48.88 4.95 15.97
CA LYS A 62 -49.25 3.59 16.34
C LYS A 62 -48.88 2.58 15.26
N TYR A 63 -49.03 2.93 13.97
CA TYR A 63 -48.68 2.08 12.85
C TYR A 63 -47.15 1.99 12.63
N ARG A 64 -46.42 3.06 12.83
CA ARG A 64 -44.93 3.05 12.78
C ARG A 64 -44.36 2.14 13.86
N MET A 65 -44.86 2.23 15.08
CA MET A 65 -44.40 1.38 16.19
C MET A 65 -44.71 -0.10 15.96
N PHE A 66 -45.83 -0.42 15.31
CA PHE A 66 -46.20 -1.81 15.00
C PHE A 66 -45.23 -2.45 13.99
N VAL A 67 -44.89 -1.76 12.91
CA VAL A 67 -43.95 -2.26 11.88
C VAL A 67 -42.57 -2.47 12.46
N LEU A 68 -42.09 -1.52 13.27
CA LEU A 68 -40.79 -1.61 13.95
C LEU A 68 -40.71 -2.77 14.95
N LYS A 69 -41.77 -2.94 15.78
CA LYS A 69 -41.84 -4.06 16.74
C LYS A 69 -41.86 -5.41 16.03
N ASN A 70 -42.61 -5.53 14.94
CA ASN A 70 -42.66 -6.77 14.16
C ASN A 70 -41.33 -7.07 13.45
N ALA A 71 -40.66 -6.07 12.89
CA ALA A 71 -39.36 -6.26 12.28
C ALA A 71 -38.33 -6.71 13.32
N TRP A 72 -38.32 -6.10 14.52
CA TRP A 72 -37.45 -6.52 15.63
C TRP A 72 -37.76 -7.93 16.13
N ALA A 73 -39.02 -8.27 16.30
CA ALA A 73 -39.45 -9.63 16.68
C ALA A 73 -39.06 -10.68 15.62
N ALA A 74 -39.09 -10.34 14.35
CA ALA A 74 -38.65 -11.21 13.27
C ALA A 74 -37.12 -11.45 13.30
N LEU A 75 -36.31 -10.39 13.57
CA LEU A 75 -34.88 -10.51 13.74
C LEU A 75 -34.51 -11.44 14.89
N THR A 76 -35.23 -11.37 16.00
CA THR A 76 -34.96 -12.21 17.18
C THR A 76 -35.40 -13.66 17.00
N ARG A 77 -36.45 -13.93 16.18
CA ARG A 77 -36.89 -15.30 15.85
C ARG A 77 -35.90 -16.01 14.91
N HIS A 78 -35.29 -15.31 13.95
CA HIS A 78 -34.37 -15.86 12.95
C HIS A 78 -32.91 -15.46 13.22
N LYS A 79 -32.42 -15.68 14.45
CA LYS A 79 -31.11 -15.23 14.94
C LYS A 79 -29.95 -15.58 14.02
N TRP A 80 -29.85 -16.83 13.58
CA TRP A 80 -28.74 -17.31 12.76
C TRP A 80 -28.65 -16.59 11.40
N ARG A 81 -29.80 -16.32 10.79
CA ARG A 81 -29.87 -15.65 9.51
C ARG A 81 -29.47 -14.16 9.63
N SER A 82 -30.03 -13.48 10.64
CA SER A 82 -29.67 -12.09 10.93
C SER A 82 -28.17 -11.97 11.25
N LEU A 83 -27.63 -12.91 12.04
CA LEU A 83 -26.21 -12.98 12.36
C LEU A 83 -25.35 -13.18 11.10
N LEU A 84 -25.74 -14.12 10.22
CA LEU A 84 -25.02 -14.38 8.97
C LEU A 84 -25.01 -13.14 8.06
N THR A 85 -26.13 -12.42 7.98
CA THR A 85 -26.20 -11.15 7.21
C THR A 85 -25.29 -10.08 7.81
N ILE A 86 -25.26 -9.95 9.14
CA ILE A 86 -24.36 -9.02 9.85
C ILE A 86 -22.89 -9.36 9.57
N ILE A 87 -22.52 -10.63 9.73
CA ILE A 87 -21.14 -11.09 9.50
C ILE A 87 -20.72 -10.87 8.05
N THR A 88 -21.58 -11.22 7.10
CA THR A 88 -21.27 -11.01 5.66
C THR A 88 -21.12 -9.53 5.34
N ALA A 89 -22.02 -8.67 5.81
CA ALA A 89 -21.93 -7.23 5.62
C ALA A 89 -20.66 -6.65 6.27
N LEU A 90 -20.30 -7.12 7.48
CA LEU A 90 -19.08 -6.75 8.16
C LEU A 90 -17.83 -7.11 7.35
N ILE A 91 -17.73 -8.37 6.88
CA ILE A 91 -16.56 -8.86 6.11
C ILE A 91 -16.43 -8.07 4.80
N VAL A 92 -17.54 -7.85 4.09
CA VAL A 92 -17.52 -7.11 2.82
C VAL A 92 -17.08 -5.66 3.06
N THR A 93 -17.61 -5.02 4.10
CA THR A 93 -17.29 -3.62 4.42
C THR A 93 -15.83 -3.48 4.87
N PHE A 94 -15.41 -4.27 5.84
CA PHE A 94 -14.03 -4.28 6.34
C PHE A 94 -13.04 -4.55 5.20
N GLY A 95 -13.25 -5.63 4.44
CA GLY A 95 -12.35 -6.03 3.36
C GLY A 95 -12.29 -5.00 2.23
N THR A 96 -13.42 -4.36 1.90
CA THR A 96 -13.46 -3.28 0.90
C THR A 96 -12.71 -2.05 1.40
N MET A 97 -12.92 -1.66 2.65
CA MET A 97 -12.28 -0.50 3.27
C MET A 97 -10.77 -0.69 3.37
N PHE A 98 -10.35 -1.84 3.90
CA PHE A 98 -8.94 -2.23 4.00
C PHE A 98 -8.25 -2.24 2.63
N SER A 99 -8.83 -2.95 1.66
CA SER A 99 -8.26 -3.07 0.32
C SER A 99 -8.17 -1.72 -0.39
N THR A 100 -9.20 -0.87 -0.26
CA THR A 100 -9.20 0.45 -0.88
C THR A 100 -8.14 1.37 -0.28
N ALA A 101 -7.97 1.34 1.05
CA ALA A 101 -6.94 2.13 1.74
C ALA A 101 -5.52 1.71 1.31
N VAL A 102 -5.24 0.41 1.27
CA VAL A 102 -3.93 -0.12 0.84
C VAL A 102 -3.64 0.19 -0.62
N ILE A 103 -4.64 0.02 -1.51
CA ILE A 103 -4.48 0.34 -2.94
C ILE A 103 -4.22 1.84 -3.12
N GLN A 104 -4.98 2.71 -2.45
CA GLN A 104 -4.77 4.16 -2.52
C GLN A 104 -3.39 4.57 -1.98
N ALA A 105 -2.96 3.99 -0.85
CA ALA A 105 -1.64 4.22 -0.29
C ALA A 105 -0.53 3.80 -1.27
N SER A 106 -0.69 2.64 -1.92
CA SER A 106 0.23 2.16 -2.96
C SER A 106 0.26 3.10 -4.16
N ASP A 107 -0.90 3.49 -4.70
CA ASP A 107 -0.99 4.38 -5.85
C ASP A 107 -0.38 5.76 -5.53
N THR A 108 -0.55 6.26 -4.29
CA THR A 108 0.10 7.49 -3.82
C THR A 108 1.61 7.31 -3.68
N ALA A 109 2.08 6.19 -3.11
CA ALA A 109 3.51 5.92 -2.92
C ALA A 109 4.26 5.79 -4.25
N TYR A 110 3.70 5.07 -5.22
CA TYR A 110 4.29 4.92 -6.56
C TYR A 110 4.06 6.13 -7.49
N GLY A 111 3.07 6.96 -7.22
CA GLY A 111 2.77 8.18 -7.96
C GLY A 111 3.39 9.41 -7.32
N SER A 112 2.57 10.24 -6.67
CA SER A 112 2.99 11.52 -6.11
C SER A 112 4.09 11.40 -5.04
N GLY A 113 4.10 10.31 -4.26
CA GLY A 113 5.15 10.04 -3.29
C GLY A 113 6.50 9.78 -3.92
N TYR A 114 6.54 9.04 -5.04
CA TYR A 114 7.75 8.84 -5.82
C TYR A 114 8.21 10.14 -6.48
N ASP A 115 7.32 10.88 -7.11
CA ASP A 115 7.65 12.13 -7.80
C ASP A 115 8.09 13.24 -6.84
N ALA A 116 7.70 13.18 -5.58
CA ALA A 116 8.13 14.11 -4.52
C ALA A 116 9.54 13.80 -3.98
N GLN A 117 10.15 12.68 -4.35
CA GLN A 117 11.52 12.36 -3.91
C GLN A 117 12.52 13.34 -4.49
N LYS A 118 13.56 13.62 -3.70
CA LYS A 118 14.75 14.36 -4.12
C LYS A 118 15.85 13.35 -4.45
N PRO A 119 16.03 13.00 -5.73
CA PRO A 119 16.97 11.96 -6.09
C PRO A 119 18.41 12.37 -5.83
N THR A 120 19.15 11.51 -5.16
CA THR A 120 20.61 11.51 -5.16
C THR A 120 21.10 10.39 -6.05
N PHE A 121 22.10 10.65 -6.88
CA PHE A 121 22.61 9.64 -7.78
C PHE A 121 24.12 9.78 -8.02
N ASP A 122 24.73 8.66 -8.34
CA ASP A 122 26.13 8.52 -8.64
C ASP A 122 26.31 7.92 -10.04
N LEU A 123 27.47 8.20 -10.64
CA LEU A 123 27.95 7.51 -11.83
C LEU A 123 28.83 6.34 -11.37
N LYS A 124 28.33 5.12 -11.49
CA LYS A 124 29.03 3.91 -11.03
C LYS A 124 29.50 3.06 -12.19
N LEU A 125 30.62 2.37 -12.00
CA LEU A 125 31.04 1.33 -12.93
C LEU A 125 30.03 0.17 -12.92
N LYS A 126 29.67 -0.29 -14.11
CA LYS A 126 28.84 -1.48 -14.27
C LYS A 126 29.50 -2.70 -13.64
N GLN A 127 28.70 -3.60 -13.10
CA GLN A 127 29.18 -4.83 -12.48
C GLN A 127 30.11 -5.64 -13.42
N SER A 128 29.84 -5.63 -14.73
CA SER A 128 30.66 -6.33 -15.74
C SER A 128 32.07 -5.74 -15.90
N VAL A 129 32.25 -4.46 -15.57
CA VAL A 129 33.57 -3.82 -15.52
C VAL A 129 34.19 -4.04 -14.16
N GLN A 130 33.42 -3.82 -13.08
CA GLN A 130 33.88 -3.96 -11.70
C GLN A 130 34.42 -5.37 -11.39
N SER A 131 33.82 -6.41 -11.98
CA SER A 131 34.26 -7.80 -11.82
C SER A 131 35.69 -8.07 -12.38
N LYS A 132 36.21 -7.19 -13.24
CA LYS A 132 37.59 -7.28 -13.78
C LYS A 132 38.64 -6.62 -12.88
N TYR A 133 38.21 -5.99 -11.80
CA TYR A 133 39.12 -5.37 -10.85
C TYR A 133 39.96 -6.43 -10.14
N ASN A 134 41.30 -6.25 -10.23
CA ASN A 134 42.25 -7.11 -9.53
C ASN A 134 43.04 -6.38 -8.43
N GLY A 135 42.98 -5.05 -8.42
CA GLY A 135 43.63 -4.19 -7.42
C GLY A 135 45.15 -4.08 -7.52
N ALA A 136 45.79 -4.87 -8.38
CA ALA A 136 47.25 -4.92 -8.53
C ALA A 136 47.74 -4.30 -9.85
N ASP A 137 46.84 -3.89 -10.72
CA ASP A 137 47.16 -3.23 -11.99
C ASP A 137 46.72 -1.76 -11.95
N SER A 138 47.64 -0.85 -11.93
CA SER A 138 47.39 0.59 -11.91
C SER A 138 46.73 1.13 -13.18
N SER A 139 46.67 0.33 -14.25
CA SER A 139 45.92 0.70 -15.45
C SER A 139 44.39 0.79 -15.17
N TRP A 140 43.93 0.21 -14.07
CA TRP A 140 42.54 0.33 -13.59
C TRP A 140 42.11 1.78 -13.44
N THR A 141 42.99 2.69 -13.05
CA THR A 141 42.69 4.12 -12.88
C THR A 141 42.23 4.82 -14.15
N LYS A 142 42.42 4.20 -15.34
CA LYS A 142 41.85 4.68 -16.61
C LYS A 142 40.31 4.61 -16.64
N ASN A 143 39.74 3.81 -15.76
CA ASN A 143 38.28 3.74 -15.60
C ASN A 143 37.75 4.86 -14.71
N TYR A 144 38.57 5.62 -14.01
CA TYR A 144 38.11 6.71 -13.14
C TYR A 144 37.63 7.89 -13.98
N LEU A 145 36.52 8.51 -13.54
CA LEU A 145 36.00 9.73 -14.14
C LEU A 145 36.81 10.93 -13.61
N SER A 146 37.18 11.81 -14.53
CA SER A 146 37.88 13.04 -14.19
C SER A 146 36.92 14.19 -13.87
N TRP A 147 37.44 15.22 -13.19
CA TRP A 147 36.71 16.48 -12.97
C TRP A 147 36.20 17.09 -14.28
N THR A 148 36.97 17.00 -15.37
CA THR A 148 36.56 17.50 -16.68
C THR A 148 35.28 16.80 -17.19
N GLN A 149 35.19 15.49 -17.01
CA GLN A 149 33.99 14.74 -17.41
C GLN A 149 32.79 15.12 -16.53
N TYR A 150 32.95 15.18 -15.21
CA TYR A 150 31.89 15.61 -14.31
C TYR A 150 31.43 17.05 -14.59
N SER A 151 32.37 17.99 -14.86
CA SER A 151 32.02 19.37 -15.22
C SER A 151 31.26 19.45 -16.55
N THR A 152 31.59 18.58 -17.51
CA THR A 152 30.82 18.49 -18.78
C THR A 152 29.36 18.09 -18.53
N TYR A 153 29.15 17.10 -17.66
CA TYR A 153 27.80 16.67 -17.30
C TYR A 153 27.01 17.75 -16.52
N ALA A 154 27.68 18.39 -15.57
CA ALA A 154 27.15 19.52 -14.80
C ALA A 154 26.78 20.70 -15.71
N SER A 155 27.66 21.09 -16.63
CA SER A 155 27.41 22.18 -17.58
C SER A 155 26.26 21.87 -18.52
N ALA A 156 26.14 20.63 -19.00
CA ALA A 156 24.98 20.20 -19.80
C ALA A 156 23.65 20.33 -19.05
N ALA A 157 23.63 20.01 -17.75
CA ALA A 157 22.46 20.18 -16.92
C ALA A 157 22.13 21.65 -16.65
N GLN A 158 23.12 22.48 -16.35
CA GLN A 158 22.97 23.91 -16.14
C GLN A 158 22.43 24.62 -17.40
N SER A 159 22.96 24.26 -18.58
CA SER A 159 22.48 24.78 -19.87
C SER A 159 21.01 24.43 -20.14
N ALA A 160 20.52 23.33 -19.57
CA ALA A 160 19.11 22.92 -19.63
C ALA A 160 18.26 23.46 -18.44
N SER A 161 18.81 24.43 -17.67
CA SER A 161 18.15 25.04 -16.52
C SER A 161 17.71 24.01 -15.45
N ILE A 162 18.49 22.94 -15.29
CA ILE A 162 18.26 21.95 -14.23
C ILE A 162 19.06 22.39 -13.00
N SER A 163 18.35 22.66 -11.90
CA SER A 163 18.96 22.94 -10.60
C SER A 163 19.43 21.64 -9.95
N PHE A 164 20.66 21.64 -9.47
CA PHE A 164 21.23 20.53 -8.72
C PHE A 164 22.26 21.04 -7.70
N THR A 165 22.48 20.25 -6.66
CA THR A 165 23.63 20.36 -5.79
C THR A 165 24.50 19.14 -5.97
N TYR A 166 25.77 19.25 -5.62
CA TYR A 166 26.67 18.10 -5.67
C TYR A 166 27.59 18.08 -4.46
N THR A 167 28.03 16.90 -4.14
CA THR A 167 29.10 16.65 -3.19
C THR A 167 30.02 15.58 -3.77
N PHE A 168 31.23 15.43 -3.24
CA PHE A 168 32.14 14.45 -3.76
C PHE A 168 33.02 13.80 -2.69
N THR A 169 33.58 12.66 -3.05
CA THR A 169 34.57 11.93 -2.29
C THR A 169 35.75 11.60 -3.21
N GLU A 170 36.93 11.59 -2.65
CA GLU A 170 38.13 11.14 -3.34
C GLU A 170 38.85 10.10 -2.51
N SER A 171 39.50 9.16 -3.17
CA SER A 171 40.29 8.15 -2.48
C SER A 171 41.52 7.73 -3.31
N VAL A 172 42.63 7.50 -2.60
CA VAL A 172 43.87 6.95 -3.19
C VAL A 172 44.38 5.84 -2.28
N PRO A 173 45.00 4.79 -2.82
CA PRO A 173 45.81 3.89 -2.00
C PRO A 173 47.01 4.62 -1.42
N VAL A 174 47.46 4.25 -0.22
CA VAL A 174 48.68 4.80 0.41
C VAL A 174 49.43 3.67 1.07
N ARG A 175 50.79 3.84 1.11
CA ARG A 175 51.67 2.80 1.61
C ARG A 175 51.76 2.83 3.14
N GLN A 176 51.85 1.65 3.72
CA GLN A 176 52.24 1.48 5.11
C GLN A 176 53.70 1.87 5.34
N THR A 177 54.03 2.16 6.58
CA THR A 177 55.42 2.41 6.99
C THR A 177 55.92 1.33 7.94
N SER A 178 57.20 1.37 8.34
CA SER A 178 57.74 0.42 9.31
C SER A 178 56.98 0.43 10.64
N LYS A 179 56.50 1.61 11.05
CA LYS A 179 55.80 1.86 12.34
C LYS A 179 54.28 1.86 12.27
N PHE A 180 53.69 1.85 11.09
CA PHE A 180 52.22 1.86 10.91
C PHE A 180 51.81 0.81 9.88
N LYS A 181 51.15 -0.24 10.35
CA LYS A 181 50.86 -1.46 9.59
C LYS A 181 49.38 -1.65 9.34
N ALA A 182 49.00 -1.99 8.12
CA ALA A 182 47.65 -2.34 7.72
C ALA A 182 47.27 -3.75 8.19
N VAL A 183 45.98 -4.01 8.28
CA VAL A 183 45.44 -5.38 8.40
C VAL A 183 45.74 -6.10 7.08
N ALA A 184 46.42 -7.22 7.14
CA ALA A 184 46.83 -7.95 5.93
C ALA A 184 45.63 -8.50 5.17
N GLY A 185 45.72 -8.53 3.85
CA GLY A 185 44.82 -9.30 2.97
C GLY A 185 45.24 -10.77 2.92
N THR A 186 44.42 -11.56 2.23
CA THR A 186 44.70 -13.00 2.06
C THR A 186 45.71 -13.30 0.97
N ALA A 187 45.92 -12.35 0.05
CA ALA A 187 46.84 -12.47 -1.10
C ALA A 187 47.44 -11.12 -1.44
N ASP A 188 48.05 -10.48 -0.44
CA ASP A 188 48.71 -9.19 -0.61
C ASP A 188 49.86 -9.25 -1.65
N GLN A 189 49.97 -8.18 -2.40
CA GLN A 189 51.03 -7.98 -3.37
C GLN A 189 51.87 -6.76 -2.99
N ASP A 190 53.06 -6.66 -3.60
CA ASP A 190 53.96 -5.54 -3.36
C ASP A 190 53.29 -4.19 -3.61
N ALA A 191 53.58 -3.23 -2.75
CA ALA A 191 53.03 -1.87 -2.82
C ALA A 191 53.34 -1.13 -4.12
N SER A 192 54.40 -1.53 -4.84
CA SER A 192 54.68 -0.98 -6.18
C SER A 192 53.60 -1.30 -7.19
N LYS A 193 52.92 -2.47 -7.03
CA LYS A 193 51.81 -2.90 -7.88
C LYS A 193 50.46 -2.36 -7.40
N THR A 194 50.25 -2.35 -6.08
CA THR A 194 48.94 -2.02 -5.48
C THR A 194 48.78 -0.54 -5.13
N GLY A 195 49.87 0.23 -5.09
CA GLY A 195 49.89 1.61 -4.60
C GLY A 195 49.96 1.73 -3.08
N GLY A 196 49.78 0.62 -2.36
CA GLY A 196 49.82 0.59 -0.90
C GLY A 196 48.85 -0.38 -0.27
N GLU A 197 48.85 -0.40 1.06
CA GLU A 197 48.05 -1.33 1.89
C GLU A 197 46.88 -0.65 2.59
N PHE A 198 46.85 0.69 2.60
CA PHE A 198 45.73 1.49 3.11
C PHE A 198 45.03 2.20 1.97
N THR A 199 43.79 2.62 2.22
CA THR A 199 43.04 3.54 1.35
C THR A 199 42.85 4.86 2.11
N LEU A 200 43.47 5.93 1.67
CA LEU A 200 43.25 7.29 2.16
C LEU A 200 42.00 7.84 1.46
N ARG A 201 41.04 8.31 2.23
CA ARG A 201 39.75 8.79 1.73
C ARG A 201 39.41 10.15 2.32
N THR A 202 38.84 11.01 1.49
CA THR A 202 38.28 12.27 1.96
C THR A 202 36.82 12.42 1.60
N PHE A 203 36.10 13.15 2.43
CA PHE A 203 34.75 13.65 2.16
C PHE A 203 34.80 15.18 2.06
N TYR A 204 34.27 15.72 0.97
CA TYR A 204 34.20 17.16 0.77
C TYR A 204 33.31 17.86 1.80
N SER A 205 32.19 17.18 2.21
CA SER A 205 31.23 17.74 3.16
C SER A 205 30.63 16.65 4.06
N LYS A 206 29.81 17.05 5.03
CA LYS A 206 29.04 16.13 5.87
C LYS A 206 28.05 15.31 5.04
N GLU A 207 27.48 15.93 4.02
CA GLU A 207 26.55 15.30 3.09
C GLU A 207 27.27 14.23 2.26
N ALA A 208 28.52 14.49 1.82
CA ALA A 208 29.36 13.50 1.16
C ALA A 208 29.61 12.27 2.05
N ALA A 209 29.92 12.49 3.31
CA ALA A 209 30.14 11.41 4.27
C ALA A 209 28.86 10.61 4.52
N ALA A 210 27.70 11.27 4.59
CA ALA A 210 26.41 10.62 4.79
C ALA A 210 25.94 9.84 3.56
N ALA A 211 26.20 10.33 2.34
CA ALA A 211 25.84 9.69 1.08
C ALA A 211 26.70 8.45 0.77
N ASN A 212 27.92 8.39 1.29
CA ASN A 212 28.86 7.30 1.02
C ASN A 212 28.73 6.18 2.06
N ALA A 213 28.50 4.94 1.60
CA ALA A 213 28.41 3.77 2.48
C ALA A 213 29.66 3.59 3.37
N GLN A 214 30.85 4.02 2.88
CA GLN A 214 32.10 4.01 3.63
C GLN A 214 32.12 5.06 4.76
N GLY A 215 31.25 6.06 4.75
CA GLY A 215 31.05 7.02 5.83
C GLY A 215 30.09 6.55 6.94
N ALA A 216 29.44 5.40 6.77
CA ALA A 216 28.49 4.84 7.73
C ALA A 216 29.19 4.20 8.94
N PHE A 217 29.88 4.99 9.72
CA PHE A 217 30.60 4.58 10.91
C PHE A 217 30.22 5.43 12.14
N THR A 218 30.55 4.94 13.31
CA THR A 218 30.46 5.68 14.58
C THR A 218 31.84 5.92 15.16
N ILE A 219 32.04 7.09 15.77
CA ILE A 219 33.27 7.38 16.50
C ILE A 219 33.18 6.68 17.86
N VAL A 220 34.12 5.77 18.12
CA VAL A 220 34.23 5.02 19.37
C VAL A 220 35.04 5.79 20.41
N LYS A 221 36.10 6.46 19.95
CA LYS A 221 36.97 7.30 20.80
C LYS A 221 37.40 8.55 20.04
N GLY A 222 37.57 9.68 20.72
CA GLY A 222 38.01 10.94 20.12
C GLY A 222 36.85 11.73 19.50
N LYS A 223 37.14 12.48 18.45
CA LYS A 223 36.19 13.36 17.75
C LYS A 223 36.15 13.04 16.26
N ASN A 224 35.01 13.30 15.64
CA ASN A 224 34.89 13.21 14.18
C ASN A 224 35.66 14.36 13.53
N LEU A 225 35.97 14.19 12.24
CA LEU A 225 36.58 15.26 11.43
C LEU A 225 35.56 16.39 11.19
N SER A 226 36.11 17.59 11.04
CA SER A 226 35.36 18.71 10.48
C SER A 226 35.36 18.59 8.96
N TYR A 227 34.20 18.29 8.37
CA TYR A 227 34.05 18.27 6.90
C TYR A 227 33.59 19.65 6.39
N SER A 228 34.12 20.73 6.99
CA SER A 228 33.86 22.08 6.51
C SER A 228 34.84 22.43 5.40
N THR A 229 34.36 23.03 4.31
CA THR A 229 35.16 23.54 3.21
C THR A 229 36.11 24.67 3.64
N SER A 230 35.83 25.31 4.78
CA SER A 230 36.70 26.32 5.40
C SER A 230 37.72 25.76 6.38
N SER A 231 37.76 24.44 6.59
CA SER A 231 38.72 23.82 7.50
C SER A 231 40.12 23.88 6.94
N THR A 232 41.06 24.32 7.73
CA THR A 232 42.53 24.34 7.42
C THR A 232 43.27 23.26 8.16
N ASP A 233 42.60 22.28 8.72
CA ASP A 233 43.23 21.15 9.42
C ASP A 233 43.87 20.20 8.42
N SER A 234 45.21 20.17 8.41
CA SER A 234 46.03 19.38 7.49
C SER A 234 46.51 18.05 8.06
N THR A 235 46.19 17.74 9.32
CA THR A 235 46.82 16.60 10.03
C THR A 235 45.82 15.61 10.63
N SER A 236 44.64 16.02 10.95
CA SER A 236 43.65 15.14 11.60
C SER A 236 43.18 14.00 10.72
N ALA A 237 43.20 12.80 11.26
CA ALA A 237 42.73 11.60 10.59
C ALA A 237 41.89 10.72 11.50
N LEU A 238 40.94 9.95 10.89
CA LEU A 238 40.27 8.87 11.55
C LEU A 238 40.84 7.53 11.11
N ILE A 239 41.04 6.63 12.04
CA ILE A 239 41.48 5.25 11.80
C ILE A 239 40.49 4.28 12.40
N SER A 240 40.38 3.08 11.84
CA SER A 240 39.48 2.04 12.39
C SER A 240 39.99 1.54 13.76
N GLU A 241 39.08 1.01 14.54
CA GLU A 241 39.43 0.38 15.82
C GLU A 241 40.40 -0.79 15.64
N THR A 242 40.24 -1.55 14.55
CA THR A 242 41.12 -2.67 14.21
C THR A 242 42.54 -2.21 13.94
N VAL A 243 42.73 -1.17 13.11
CA VAL A 243 44.04 -0.58 12.80
C VAL A 243 44.64 0.08 14.04
N ALA A 244 43.82 0.78 14.85
CA ALA A 244 44.29 1.39 16.10
C ALA A 244 44.82 0.35 17.08
N LYS A 245 44.12 -0.77 17.27
CA LYS A 245 44.57 -1.89 18.12
C LYS A 245 45.84 -2.55 17.60
N LYS A 246 45.92 -2.82 16.29
CA LYS A 246 47.08 -3.45 15.67
C LYS A 246 48.37 -2.64 15.84
N ASN A 247 48.28 -1.31 15.80
CA ASN A 247 49.41 -0.40 15.90
C ASN A 247 49.59 0.24 17.28
N ASN A 248 48.80 -0.18 18.28
CA ASN A 248 48.80 0.38 19.64
C ASN A 248 48.60 1.91 19.68
N LEU A 249 47.80 2.46 18.74
CA LEU A 249 47.59 3.90 18.62
C LEU A 249 46.35 4.34 19.44
N LYS A 250 46.48 5.50 20.06
CA LYS A 250 45.44 6.19 20.82
C LYS A 250 45.09 7.52 20.15
N VAL A 251 43.96 8.10 20.52
CA VAL A 251 43.58 9.46 20.11
C VAL A 251 44.65 10.44 20.57
N GLY A 252 45.12 11.27 19.64
CA GLY A 252 46.21 12.22 19.87
C GLY A 252 47.59 11.76 19.36
N ASP A 253 47.75 10.44 19.17
CA ASP A 253 49.03 9.91 18.62
C ASP A 253 49.19 10.28 17.16
N THR A 254 50.45 10.30 16.72
CA THR A 254 50.81 10.58 15.34
C THR A 254 51.32 9.32 14.64
N PHE A 255 50.96 9.17 13.39
CA PHE A 255 51.41 8.09 12.51
C PHE A 255 51.79 8.64 11.15
N THR A 256 52.49 7.86 10.35
CA THR A 256 53.02 8.27 9.06
C THR A 256 52.59 7.27 7.99
N ILE A 257 52.06 7.78 6.89
CA ILE A 257 51.79 7.04 5.65
C ILE A 257 52.74 7.49 4.56
N ALA A 258 52.91 6.67 3.50
CA ALA A 258 53.74 7.07 2.37
C ALA A 258 52.89 7.14 1.07
N SER A 259 53.40 7.92 0.11
CA SER A 259 52.78 8.12 -1.21
C SER A 259 52.59 6.79 -1.96
N PRO A 260 51.54 6.67 -2.78
CA PRO A 260 51.31 5.47 -3.61
C PRO A 260 52.46 5.19 -4.60
N THR A 261 53.13 6.22 -5.06
CA THR A 261 54.20 6.11 -6.08
C THR A 261 55.59 6.12 -5.51
N ASP A 262 55.79 6.73 -4.34
CA ASP A 262 57.12 6.86 -3.72
C ASP A 262 57.07 6.60 -2.20
N ALA A 263 57.75 5.56 -1.77
CA ALA A 263 57.85 5.19 -0.35
C ALA A 263 58.63 6.21 0.51
N LYS A 264 59.44 7.08 -0.08
CA LYS A 264 60.22 8.10 0.63
C LYS A 264 59.39 9.35 0.93
N THR A 265 58.42 9.64 0.10
CA THR A 265 57.50 10.77 0.31
C THR A 265 56.43 10.38 1.33
N THR A 266 56.56 10.93 2.53
CA THR A 266 55.73 10.56 3.66
C THR A 266 54.91 11.72 4.18
N VAL A 267 53.69 11.42 4.66
CA VAL A 267 52.77 12.37 5.28
C VAL A 267 52.52 11.95 6.73
N LYS A 268 52.68 12.90 7.66
CA LYS A 268 52.44 12.69 9.09
C LYS A 268 51.03 13.13 9.43
N LEU A 269 50.26 12.22 10.01
CA LEU A 269 48.88 12.43 10.43
C LEU A 269 48.70 12.20 11.93
N LYS A 270 47.68 12.80 12.52
CA LYS A 270 47.32 12.69 13.92
C LYS A 270 45.95 12.01 14.08
N VAL A 271 45.84 11.03 14.95
CA VAL A 271 44.59 10.35 15.26
C VAL A 271 43.64 11.31 15.97
N ALA A 272 42.67 11.87 15.25
CA ALA A 272 41.61 12.70 15.81
C ALA A 272 40.48 11.84 16.45
N GLY A 273 40.23 10.70 15.86
CA GLY A 273 39.24 9.75 16.36
C GLY A 273 39.42 8.34 15.84
N ILE A 274 38.86 7.41 16.55
CA ILE A 274 38.83 5.98 16.22
C ILE A 274 37.38 5.62 15.89
N TYR A 275 37.17 5.03 14.73
CA TYR A 275 35.84 4.69 14.25
C TYR A 275 35.58 3.18 14.19
N ARG A 276 34.29 2.81 14.18
CA ARG A 276 33.78 1.46 13.91
C ARG A 276 32.58 1.57 12.98
N TYR A 277 32.44 0.66 12.02
CA TYR A 277 31.28 0.63 11.12
C TYR A 277 30.00 0.25 11.88
N LYS A 278 28.85 0.87 11.46
CA LYS A 278 27.55 0.72 12.13
C LYS A 278 26.95 -0.68 11.99
N ASP A 279 27.27 -1.37 10.89
CA ASP A 279 26.74 -2.70 10.61
C ASP A 279 27.32 -3.81 11.53
N GLY A 280 28.27 -3.47 12.39
CA GLY A 280 28.88 -4.41 13.34
C GLY A 280 29.65 -5.56 12.69
N GLN A 281 29.70 -5.61 11.35
CA GLN A 281 30.42 -6.65 10.64
C GLN A 281 31.92 -6.39 10.69
N THR A 282 32.66 -7.39 11.12
CA THR A 282 34.12 -7.44 10.92
C THR A 282 34.35 -7.40 9.40
N ALA A 283 35.35 -6.62 8.97
CA ALA A 283 35.70 -6.59 7.54
C ALA A 283 35.89 -8.03 7.05
N ALA A 284 35.15 -8.40 5.99
CA ALA A 284 35.40 -9.66 5.33
C ALA A 284 36.87 -9.72 4.89
N SER A 285 37.49 -10.87 4.98
CA SER A 285 38.87 -11.03 4.52
C SER A 285 38.93 -10.76 3.01
N THR A 286 39.63 -9.70 2.64
CA THR A 286 39.82 -9.27 1.25
C THR A 286 41.13 -9.82 0.71
N LYS A 287 41.22 -9.91 -0.62
CA LYS A 287 42.47 -10.38 -1.25
C LYS A 287 43.63 -9.43 -0.95
N LEU A 288 43.42 -8.13 -1.11
CA LEU A 288 44.41 -7.09 -0.88
C LEU A 288 44.06 -6.28 0.37
N ALA A 289 45.08 -5.91 1.11
CA ALA A 289 44.92 -5.10 2.34
C ALA A 289 44.22 -3.77 2.06
N LYS A 290 44.52 -3.07 0.95
CA LYS A 290 43.91 -1.77 0.60
C LYS A 290 42.39 -1.86 0.38
N ASP A 291 41.89 -3.03 -0.03
CA ASP A 291 40.47 -3.24 -0.28
C ASP A 291 39.70 -3.59 1.00
N ASN A 292 40.43 -3.83 2.10
CA ASN A 292 39.82 -4.03 3.40
C ASN A 292 39.34 -2.69 3.95
N ARG A 293 38.03 -2.58 4.21
CA ARG A 293 37.42 -1.35 4.72
C ARG A 293 38.00 -0.88 6.06
N ASP A 294 38.51 -1.79 6.89
CA ASP A 294 39.15 -1.43 8.16
C ASP A 294 40.50 -0.71 7.93
N ASN A 295 41.11 -0.86 6.76
CA ASN A 295 42.32 -0.13 6.37
C ASN A 295 42.02 1.24 5.72
N ALA A 296 40.77 1.71 5.74
CA ALA A 296 40.45 3.06 5.32
C ALA A 296 40.89 4.09 6.37
N ILE A 297 41.60 5.11 5.92
CA ILE A 297 42.00 6.27 6.70
C ILE A 297 41.20 7.45 6.17
N PHE A 298 40.40 8.11 7.02
CA PHE A 298 39.65 9.28 6.61
C PHE A 298 40.35 10.56 7.05
N VAL A 299 40.42 11.53 6.13
CA VAL A 299 41.00 12.87 6.36
C VAL A 299 40.03 13.95 5.86
N GLY A 300 40.19 15.18 6.31
CA GLY A 300 39.50 16.33 5.73
C GLY A 300 40.01 16.63 4.32
N TYR A 301 39.18 17.26 3.48
CA TYR A 301 39.55 17.59 2.10
C TYR A 301 40.81 18.47 2.03
N TYR A 302 40.93 19.43 2.93
CA TYR A 302 42.14 20.27 3.00
C TYR A 302 43.41 19.44 3.22
N ALA A 303 43.37 18.48 4.16
CA ALA A 303 44.51 17.60 4.41
C ALA A 303 44.84 16.70 3.21
N PHE A 304 43.86 16.29 2.45
CA PHE A 304 44.02 15.50 1.23
C PHE A 304 44.67 16.33 0.12
N ALA A 305 44.15 17.53 -0.13
CA ALA A 305 44.59 18.42 -1.19
C ALA A 305 46.01 18.98 -0.95
N ILE A 306 46.31 19.48 0.27
CA ILE A 306 47.60 20.08 0.57
C ILE A 306 48.76 19.07 0.46
N ASN A 307 48.46 17.79 0.63
CA ASN A 307 49.45 16.71 0.45
C ASN A 307 49.47 16.15 -0.98
N ASN A 308 48.84 16.82 -1.94
CA ASN A 308 48.81 16.48 -3.37
C ASN A 308 48.17 15.11 -3.68
N PHE A 309 47.22 14.66 -2.88
CA PHE A 309 46.48 13.42 -3.16
C PHE A 309 45.33 13.63 -4.14
N ASP A 310 44.92 14.88 -4.43
CA ASP A 310 43.88 15.29 -5.36
C ASP A 310 44.40 15.57 -6.79
N THR A 311 45.65 15.27 -7.07
CA THR A 311 46.28 15.64 -8.35
C THR A 311 45.74 14.82 -9.51
N THR A 312 45.18 15.50 -10.51
CA THR A 312 44.70 14.90 -11.76
C THR A 312 45.86 14.57 -12.72
N THR A 313 47.07 15.08 -12.48
CA THR A 313 48.28 14.84 -13.26
C THR A 313 49.05 13.60 -12.81
N GLY A 314 48.59 12.93 -11.75
CA GLY A 314 49.13 11.69 -11.25
C GLY A 314 49.13 10.57 -12.30
N LYS A 315 50.02 9.59 -12.14
CA LYS A 315 50.05 8.39 -12.98
C LYS A 315 49.78 7.15 -12.11
N GLY A 316 49.09 6.19 -12.70
CA GLY A 316 48.77 4.95 -12.00
C GLY A 316 47.97 5.23 -10.73
N TRP A 317 48.32 4.59 -9.64
CA TRP A 317 47.56 4.68 -8.37
C TRP A 317 47.60 6.06 -7.67
N ALA A 318 48.38 7.03 -8.18
CA ALA A 318 48.34 8.40 -7.70
C ALA A 318 47.13 9.20 -8.24
N VAL A 319 46.43 8.67 -9.24
CA VAL A 319 45.15 9.25 -9.72
C VAL A 319 44.06 8.94 -8.71
N PRO A 320 43.39 9.94 -8.11
CA PRO A 320 42.32 9.69 -7.15
C PRO A 320 41.07 9.09 -7.82
N ASP A 321 40.42 8.16 -7.13
CA ASP A 321 39.08 7.72 -7.45
C ASP A 321 38.10 8.79 -6.98
N LEU A 322 37.66 9.62 -7.93
CA LEU A 322 36.70 10.71 -7.70
C LEU A 322 35.27 10.20 -7.92
N GLN A 323 34.46 10.32 -6.91
CA GLN A 323 33.03 9.98 -6.95
C GLN A 323 32.21 11.22 -6.62
N VAL A 324 31.41 11.68 -7.58
CA VAL A 324 30.54 12.85 -7.41
C VAL A 324 29.08 12.36 -7.29
N THR A 325 28.46 12.74 -6.19
CA THR A 325 27.03 12.50 -5.93
C THR A 325 26.26 13.78 -6.26
N PHE A 326 25.33 13.68 -7.17
CA PHE A 326 24.41 14.75 -7.52
C PHE A 326 23.10 14.60 -6.77
N THR A 327 22.53 15.74 -6.33
CA THR A 327 21.20 15.80 -5.71
C THR A 327 20.33 16.74 -6.52
N LEU A 328 19.13 16.28 -6.88
CA LEU A 328 18.17 17.01 -7.68
C LEU A 328 16.86 17.24 -6.90
N ASP A 329 16.14 18.29 -7.26
CA ASP A 329 14.92 18.69 -6.54
C ASP A 329 13.69 17.85 -6.90
N SER A 330 13.74 17.09 -8.00
CA SER A 330 12.62 16.25 -8.43
C SER A 330 13.05 15.07 -9.30
N VAL A 331 12.22 14.04 -9.34
CA VAL A 331 12.40 12.88 -10.21
C VAL A 331 12.33 13.27 -11.70
N SER A 332 11.53 14.27 -12.05
CA SER A 332 11.47 14.79 -13.43
C SER A 332 12.81 15.40 -13.86
N ALA A 333 13.43 16.21 -12.98
CA ALA A 333 14.76 16.76 -13.20
C ALA A 333 15.82 15.66 -13.35
N TYR A 334 15.73 14.61 -12.52
CA TYR A 334 16.60 13.43 -12.62
C TYR A 334 16.50 12.73 -13.97
N LYS A 335 15.29 12.45 -14.46
CA LYS A 335 15.09 11.82 -15.77
C LYS A 335 15.69 12.65 -16.90
N LYS A 336 15.54 13.99 -16.86
CA LYS A 336 16.14 14.91 -17.83
C LYS A 336 17.66 14.92 -17.73
N PHE A 337 18.21 14.99 -16.50
CA PHE A 337 19.65 14.95 -16.27
C PHE A 337 20.29 13.66 -16.81
N VAL A 338 19.70 12.50 -16.52
CA VAL A 338 20.14 11.19 -17.04
C VAL A 338 20.20 11.19 -18.57
N ALA A 339 19.19 11.75 -19.25
CA ALA A 339 19.19 11.85 -20.70
C ALA A 339 20.31 12.74 -21.23
N LEU A 340 20.61 13.87 -20.55
CA LEU A 340 21.69 14.77 -20.92
C LEU A 340 23.08 14.14 -20.70
N VAL A 341 23.31 13.46 -19.60
CA VAL A 341 24.58 12.76 -19.34
C VAL A 341 24.84 11.67 -20.38
N LYS A 342 23.81 10.92 -20.76
CA LYS A 342 23.91 9.93 -21.86
C LYS A 342 24.25 10.59 -23.19
N LYS A 343 23.64 11.75 -23.51
CA LYS A 343 23.94 12.53 -24.72
C LYS A 343 25.37 13.10 -24.68
N ALA A 344 25.86 13.48 -23.51
CA ALA A 344 27.23 13.97 -23.29
C ALA A 344 28.29 12.85 -23.26
N LYS A 345 27.98 11.68 -23.81
CA LYS A 345 28.88 10.53 -24.02
C LYS A 345 29.43 9.96 -22.70
N LEU A 346 28.55 9.59 -21.78
CA LEU A 346 28.94 8.77 -20.63
C LEU A 346 29.69 7.51 -21.12
N PRO A 347 30.88 7.18 -20.58
CA PRO A 347 31.62 5.99 -20.96
C PRO A 347 30.73 4.72 -20.83
N THR A 348 30.84 3.81 -21.79
CA THR A 348 29.99 2.60 -21.87
C THR A 348 30.09 1.67 -20.65
N GLY A 349 31.20 1.78 -19.92
CA GLY A 349 31.44 1.05 -18.67
C GLY A 349 30.69 1.61 -17.46
N TYR A 350 30.04 2.77 -17.59
CA TYR A 350 29.34 3.43 -16.50
C TYR A 350 27.82 3.31 -16.61
N GLU A 351 27.18 3.40 -15.47
CA GLU A 351 25.72 3.51 -15.32
C GLU A 351 25.39 4.60 -14.30
N ILE A 352 24.19 5.15 -14.43
CA ILE A 352 23.68 6.17 -13.52
C ILE A 352 22.75 5.47 -12.53
N VAL A 353 23.13 5.48 -11.27
CA VAL A 353 22.40 4.77 -10.20
C VAL A 353 21.93 5.77 -9.17
N SER A 354 20.64 5.79 -8.91
CA SER A 354 20.05 6.58 -7.82
C SER A 354 19.75 5.68 -6.64
N THR A 355 20.70 5.60 -5.71
CA THR A 355 20.55 4.80 -4.49
C THR A 355 19.36 5.26 -3.64
N SER A 356 19.03 6.55 -3.64
CA SER A 356 17.87 7.07 -2.90
C SER A 356 16.54 6.61 -3.51
N LEU A 357 16.40 6.62 -4.85
CA LEU A 357 15.21 6.14 -5.53
C LEU A 357 15.10 4.61 -5.46
N GLU A 358 16.21 3.90 -5.55
CA GLU A 358 16.23 2.44 -5.36
C GLU A 358 15.81 2.07 -3.95
N ALA A 359 16.39 2.72 -2.93
CA ALA A 359 16.01 2.50 -1.54
C ALA A 359 14.53 2.83 -1.28
N TYR A 360 14.02 3.94 -1.84
CA TYR A 360 12.61 4.27 -1.77
C TYR A 360 11.75 3.19 -2.42
N THR A 361 12.06 2.81 -3.65
CA THR A 361 11.32 1.79 -4.40
C THR A 361 11.31 0.44 -3.68
N GLU A 362 12.46 0.04 -3.11
CA GLU A 362 12.54 -1.19 -2.33
C GLU A 362 11.70 -1.12 -1.03
N SER A 363 11.68 0.04 -0.37
CA SER A 363 10.87 0.25 0.84
C SER A 363 9.37 0.15 0.59
N ILE A 364 8.88 0.58 -0.58
CA ILE A 364 7.45 0.52 -0.94
C ILE A 364 7.06 -0.78 -1.68
N LYS A 365 7.99 -1.61 -2.07
CA LYS A 365 7.76 -2.85 -2.81
C LYS A 365 6.83 -3.86 -2.09
N PRO A 366 6.92 -4.08 -0.76
CA PRO A 366 5.96 -4.92 -0.05
C PRO A 366 4.53 -4.38 -0.14
N LEU A 367 4.37 -3.05 -0.03
CA LEU A 367 3.08 -2.38 -0.18
C LEU A 367 2.49 -2.60 -1.58
N GLY A 368 3.31 -2.46 -2.63
CA GLY A 368 2.90 -2.68 -4.01
C GLY A 368 2.42 -4.11 -4.26
N LYS A 369 3.16 -5.10 -3.78
CA LYS A 369 2.77 -6.52 -3.86
C LYS A 369 1.47 -6.82 -3.12
N LEU A 370 1.27 -6.20 -1.96
CA LEU A 370 0.03 -6.33 -1.20
C LEU A 370 -1.14 -5.70 -1.95
N ALA A 371 -0.96 -4.49 -2.48
CA ALA A 371 -1.99 -3.78 -3.23
C ALA A 371 -2.44 -4.53 -4.49
N GLU A 372 -1.51 -5.14 -5.24
CA GLU A 372 -1.81 -5.95 -6.41
C GLU A 372 -2.71 -7.15 -6.07
N ARG A 373 -2.38 -7.88 -5.01
CA ARG A 373 -3.22 -8.98 -4.51
C ARG A 373 -4.59 -8.50 -4.06
N LEU A 374 -4.64 -7.35 -3.37
CA LEU A 374 -5.88 -6.79 -2.86
C LEU A 374 -6.78 -6.21 -3.96
N ARG A 375 -6.25 -5.79 -5.12
CA ARG A 375 -7.06 -5.38 -6.27
C ARG A 375 -7.96 -6.52 -6.75
N ILE A 376 -7.39 -7.71 -6.90
CA ILE A 376 -8.15 -8.90 -7.30
C ILE A 376 -9.09 -9.33 -6.17
N ALA A 377 -8.57 -9.45 -4.95
CA ALA A 377 -9.36 -9.86 -3.79
C ALA A 377 -10.57 -8.95 -3.53
N ARG A 378 -10.44 -7.63 -3.74
CA ARG A 378 -11.55 -6.68 -3.61
C ARG A 378 -12.67 -6.94 -4.61
N ILE A 379 -12.33 -7.22 -5.87
CA ILE A 379 -13.33 -7.52 -6.91
C ILE A 379 -14.07 -8.80 -6.56
N VAL A 380 -13.35 -9.84 -6.19
CA VAL A 380 -13.93 -11.13 -5.77
C VAL A 380 -14.81 -10.94 -4.53
N LEU A 381 -14.34 -10.18 -3.54
CA LEU A 381 -15.10 -9.90 -2.31
C LEU A 381 -16.41 -9.17 -2.60
N LEU A 382 -16.41 -8.17 -3.48
CA LEU A 382 -17.60 -7.42 -3.84
C LEU A 382 -18.59 -8.27 -4.63
N ILE A 383 -18.12 -9.09 -5.57
CA ILE A 383 -19.00 -9.97 -6.36
C ILE A 383 -19.57 -11.08 -5.48
N VAL A 384 -18.72 -11.84 -4.81
CA VAL A 384 -19.14 -13.01 -4.01
C VAL A 384 -19.93 -12.55 -2.78
N GLY A 385 -19.41 -11.54 -2.06
CA GLY A 385 -20.06 -10.99 -0.86
C GLY A 385 -21.39 -10.31 -1.18
N GLY A 386 -21.44 -9.53 -2.27
CA GLY A 386 -22.67 -8.90 -2.75
C GLY A 386 -23.71 -9.92 -3.19
N LEU A 387 -23.30 -10.95 -3.97
CA LEU A 387 -24.17 -12.05 -4.37
C LEU A 387 -24.70 -12.82 -3.16
N LEU A 388 -23.83 -13.13 -2.20
CA LEU A 388 -24.21 -13.82 -0.96
C LEU A 388 -25.25 -13.02 -0.17
N LEU A 389 -25.08 -11.70 -0.03
CA LEU A 389 -26.07 -10.83 0.61
C LEU A 389 -27.41 -10.86 -0.13
N VAL A 390 -27.42 -10.77 -1.46
CA VAL A 390 -28.66 -10.87 -2.26
C VAL A 390 -29.32 -12.24 -2.08
N VAL A 391 -28.55 -13.32 -2.11
CA VAL A 391 -29.05 -14.69 -1.91
C VAL A 391 -29.66 -14.85 -0.52
N LEU A 392 -29.01 -14.36 0.53
CA LEU A 392 -29.54 -14.39 1.91
C LEU A 392 -30.87 -13.64 2.02
N VAL A 393 -30.99 -12.48 1.36
CA VAL A 393 -32.23 -11.70 1.31
C VAL A 393 -33.34 -12.47 0.58
N VAL A 394 -33.05 -13.00 -0.62
CA VAL A 394 -34.02 -13.70 -1.46
C VAL A 394 -34.48 -15.01 -0.83
N LEU A 395 -33.55 -15.85 -0.36
CA LEU A 395 -33.88 -17.11 0.32
C LEU A 395 -34.75 -16.86 1.55
N GLY A 396 -34.47 -15.78 2.26
CA GLY A 396 -35.24 -15.39 3.40
C GLY A 396 -36.71 -15.06 3.11
N LEU A 397 -36.94 -14.42 2.00
CA LEU A 397 -38.29 -14.09 1.55
C LEU A 397 -39.03 -15.34 1.05
N VAL A 398 -38.33 -16.23 0.33
CA VAL A 398 -38.90 -17.48 -0.17
C VAL A 398 -39.34 -18.40 0.98
N HIS A 399 -38.52 -18.52 2.02
CA HIS A 399 -38.84 -19.37 3.18
C HIS A 399 -40.05 -18.89 4.01
N ARG A 400 -40.36 -17.58 3.93
CA ARG A 400 -41.45 -16.95 4.69
C ARG A 400 -42.66 -16.61 3.85
N ARG A 401 -42.86 -17.25 2.69
CA ARG A 401 -44.04 -17.03 1.83
C ARG A 401 -45.34 -17.30 2.56
N GLY A 402 -45.41 -18.33 3.43
CA GLY A 402 -46.57 -18.64 4.25
C GLY A 402 -46.93 -17.51 5.21
N GLU A 403 -45.95 -16.88 5.90
CA GLU A 403 -46.22 -15.74 6.78
C GLU A 403 -46.76 -14.53 6.01
N ILE A 404 -46.24 -14.30 4.80
CA ILE A 404 -46.74 -13.24 3.91
C ILE A 404 -48.18 -13.52 3.49
N ALA A 405 -48.52 -14.79 3.14
CA ALA A 405 -49.86 -15.22 2.75
C ALA A 405 -50.87 -15.05 3.90
N THR A 406 -50.54 -15.51 5.09
CA THR A 406 -51.41 -15.37 6.28
C THR A 406 -51.63 -13.91 6.66
N ALA A 407 -50.57 -13.05 6.59
CA ALA A 407 -50.73 -11.62 6.84
C ALA A 407 -51.65 -10.93 5.83
N MET A 408 -51.63 -11.35 4.56
CA MET A 408 -52.54 -10.84 3.53
C MET A 408 -53.99 -11.32 3.74
N LEU A 409 -54.21 -12.55 4.25
CA LEU A 409 -55.54 -13.07 4.60
C LEU A 409 -56.16 -12.28 5.74
N VAL A 410 -55.40 -11.89 6.73
CA VAL A 410 -55.83 -11.04 7.87
C VAL A 410 -56.08 -9.57 7.45
N GLY A 411 -55.87 -9.23 6.17
CA GLY A 411 -56.15 -7.90 5.62
C GLY A 411 -55.02 -6.89 5.71
N VAL A 412 -53.76 -7.31 5.99
CA VAL A 412 -52.60 -6.43 5.95
C VAL A 412 -52.23 -6.09 4.50
N THR A 413 -52.13 -4.81 4.18
CA THR A 413 -51.78 -4.36 2.82
C THR A 413 -50.37 -4.78 2.43
N LYS A 414 -50.14 -5.12 1.13
CA LYS A 414 -48.82 -5.49 0.57
C LYS A 414 -47.74 -4.46 0.89
N ALA A 415 -48.08 -3.17 0.84
CA ALA A 415 -47.15 -2.10 1.14
C ALA A 415 -46.62 -2.15 2.59
N ARG A 416 -47.47 -2.48 3.56
CA ARG A 416 -47.03 -2.61 4.97
C ARG A 416 -46.11 -3.80 5.17
N ILE A 417 -46.42 -4.91 4.54
CA ILE A 417 -45.59 -6.12 4.57
C ILE A 417 -44.22 -5.81 3.91
N ALA A 418 -44.24 -5.16 2.75
CA ALA A 418 -43.02 -4.78 2.04
C ALA A 418 -42.11 -3.84 2.87
N TRP A 419 -42.69 -2.85 3.55
CA TRP A 419 -41.94 -1.97 4.49
C TRP A 419 -41.34 -2.76 5.67
N GLN A 420 -42.06 -3.71 6.22
CA GLN A 420 -41.57 -4.57 7.31
C GLN A 420 -40.33 -5.36 6.85
N PHE A 421 -40.43 -6.02 5.69
CA PHE A 421 -39.29 -6.78 5.15
C PHE A 421 -38.12 -5.90 4.74
N MET A 422 -38.37 -4.68 4.24
CA MET A 422 -37.32 -3.70 3.96
C MET A 422 -36.55 -3.37 5.23
N LEU A 423 -37.20 -3.07 6.34
CA LEU A 423 -36.55 -2.77 7.62
C LEU A 423 -35.85 -3.99 8.20
N GLU A 424 -36.38 -5.18 8.04
CA GLU A 424 -35.80 -6.44 8.50
C GLU A 424 -34.47 -6.75 7.81
N VAL A 425 -34.27 -6.30 6.55
CA VAL A 425 -33.01 -6.40 5.83
C VAL A 425 -32.09 -5.21 6.17
N LEU A 426 -32.66 -4.01 6.27
CA LEU A 426 -31.90 -2.78 6.51
C LEU A 426 -31.16 -2.79 7.85
N PHE A 427 -31.81 -3.21 8.95
CA PHE A 427 -31.19 -3.19 10.27
C PHE A 427 -29.92 -4.05 10.36
N PRO A 428 -29.94 -5.36 10.00
CA PRO A 428 -28.74 -6.18 10.11
C PRO A 428 -27.65 -5.77 9.10
N THR A 429 -28.01 -5.30 7.91
CA THR A 429 -27.02 -4.84 6.93
C THR A 429 -26.33 -3.55 7.36
N VAL A 430 -27.10 -2.56 7.87
CA VAL A 430 -26.51 -1.31 8.40
C VAL A 430 -25.70 -1.57 9.66
N PHE A 431 -26.14 -2.47 10.53
CA PHE A 431 -25.40 -2.82 11.75
C PHE A 431 -24.08 -3.53 11.40
N GLY A 432 -24.10 -4.51 10.49
CA GLY A 432 -22.89 -5.17 9.99
C GLY A 432 -21.97 -4.20 9.27
N PHE A 433 -22.53 -3.30 8.46
CA PHE A 433 -21.78 -2.22 7.80
C PHE A 433 -21.10 -1.30 8.82
N ALA A 434 -21.81 -0.84 9.85
CA ALA A 434 -21.26 0.06 10.86
C ALA A 434 -20.09 -0.58 11.62
N ILE A 435 -20.25 -1.83 12.05
CA ILE A 435 -19.16 -2.57 12.72
C ILE A 435 -18.00 -2.78 11.75
N GLY A 436 -18.26 -3.15 10.49
CA GLY A 436 -17.24 -3.33 9.48
C GLY A 436 -16.48 -2.04 9.16
N ALA A 437 -17.18 -0.90 9.12
CA ALA A 437 -16.57 0.41 8.92
C ALA A 437 -15.69 0.84 10.11
N LEU A 438 -16.17 0.61 11.33
CA LEU A 438 -15.37 0.86 12.55
C LEU A 438 -14.13 -0.03 12.58
N ALA A 439 -14.31 -1.33 12.35
CA ALA A 439 -13.19 -2.28 12.27
C ALA A 439 -12.20 -1.89 11.17
N GLY A 440 -12.69 -1.45 10.00
CA GLY A 440 -11.86 -0.94 8.91
C GLY A 440 -11.11 0.33 9.28
N GLY A 441 -11.77 1.29 9.92
CA GLY A 441 -11.15 2.54 10.34
C GLY A 441 -10.00 2.34 11.32
N PHE A 442 -10.21 1.53 12.36
CA PHE A 442 -9.20 1.31 13.40
C PHE A 442 -8.23 0.17 13.06
N GLY A 443 -8.69 -0.88 12.37
CA GLY A 443 -7.91 -2.08 12.08
C GLY A 443 -7.00 -1.97 10.87
N THR A 444 -7.27 -1.05 9.92
CA THR A 444 -6.48 -0.95 8.67
C THR A 444 -5.02 -0.61 8.93
N LYS A 445 -4.73 0.36 9.79
CA LYS A 445 -3.35 0.80 10.07
C LYS A 445 -2.49 -0.33 10.64
N PRO A 446 -2.84 -0.99 11.77
CA PRO A 446 -2.00 -2.05 12.34
C PRO A 446 -1.88 -3.27 11.41
N LEU A 447 -2.97 -3.64 10.73
CA LEU A 447 -2.94 -4.78 9.82
C LEU A 447 -2.08 -4.50 8.58
N ALA A 448 -2.20 -3.31 8.00
CA ALA A 448 -1.39 -2.91 6.85
C ALA A 448 0.09 -2.82 7.22
N HIS A 449 0.44 -2.26 8.40
CA HIS A 449 1.82 -2.20 8.87
C HIS A 449 2.47 -3.60 8.94
N GLN A 450 1.76 -4.60 9.43
CA GLN A 450 2.27 -5.97 9.47
C GLN A 450 2.40 -6.61 8.08
N LEU A 451 1.42 -6.39 7.20
CA LEU A 451 1.36 -7.05 5.89
C LEU A 451 2.18 -6.34 4.81
N ALA A 452 2.37 -5.01 4.93
CA ALA A 452 3.12 -4.19 3.99
C ALA A 452 4.58 -3.92 4.40
N GLY A 453 5.16 -4.76 5.28
CA GLY A 453 6.58 -4.67 5.64
C GLY A 453 6.93 -3.41 6.43
N GLY A 454 6.04 -2.94 7.30
CA GLY A 454 6.27 -1.77 8.16
C GLY A 454 5.82 -0.44 7.54
N TYR A 455 5.18 -0.45 6.36
CA TYR A 455 4.66 0.77 5.76
C TYR A 455 3.39 1.26 6.48
N ASP A 456 3.38 2.54 6.87
CA ASP A 456 2.24 3.15 7.54
C ASP A 456 1.18 3.60 6.52
N VAL A 457 0.10 2.83 6.42
CA VAL A 457 -1.07 3.19 5.61
C VAL A 457 -1.95 4.15 6.42
N THR A 458 -2.07 5.38 5.95
CA THR A 458 -2.98 6.38 6.52
C THR A 458 -4.29 6.41 5.75
N MET A 459 -5.40 6.42 6.48
CA MET A 459 -6.72 6.52 5.88
C MET A 459 -7.11 7.99 5.71
N SER A 460 -7.34 8.42 4.47
CA SER A 460 -7.82 9.79 4.23
C SER A 460 -9.28 9.94 4.65
N ALA A 461 -9.64 11.12 5.18
CA ALA A 461 -11.03 11.42 5.55
C ALA A 461 -11.98 11.31 4.37
N SER A 462 -11.55 11.68 3.16
CA SER A 462 -12.32 11.53 1.92
C SER A 462 -12.69 10.08 1.62
N LEU A 463 -11.73 9.16 1.81
CA LEU A 463 -11.96 7.72 1.62
C LEU A 463 -13.00 7.18 2.61
N VAL A 464 -12.91 7.59 3.87
CA VAL A 464 -13.88 7.20 4.90
C VAL A 464 -15.29 7.66 4.51
N TRP A 465 -15.46 8.92 4.13
CA TRP A 465 -16.75 9.47 3.72
C TRP A 465 -17.30 8.82 2.44
N GLN A 466 -16.44 8.55 1.46
CA GLN A 466 -16.84 7.80 0.25
C GLN A 466 -17.32 6.39 0.59
N THR A 467 -16.59 5.68 1.45
CA THR A 467 -16.99 4.32 1.87
C THR A 467 -18.31 4.33 2.63
N ILE A 468 -18.53 5.31 3.51
CA ILE A 468 -19.79 5.49 4.22
C ILE A 468 -20.92 5.77 3.24
N GLY A 469 -20.74 6.66 2.28
CA GLY A 469 -21.74 6.99 1.27
C GLY A 469 -22.14 5.80 0.40
N TYR A 470 -21.14 5.13 -0.21
CA TYR A 470 -21.41 3.96 -1.06
C TYR A 470 -21.94 2.76 -0.26
N GLY A 471 -21.46 2.56 0.97
CA GLY A 471 -21.93 1.47 1.82
C GLY A 471 -23.38 1.64 2.26
N LEU A 472 -23.78 2.85 2.68
CA LEU A 472 -25.17 3.15 2.99
C LEU A 472 -26.08 3.03 1.76
N LEU A 473 -25.61 3.48 0.59
CA LEU A 473 -26.33 3.31 -0.67
C LEU A 473 -26.54 1.82 -0.97
N ALA A 474 -25.53 0.99 -0.80
CA ALA A 474 -25.63 -0.46 -1.01
C ALA A 474 -26.62 -1.12 -0.03
N CYS A 475 -26.60 -0.72 1.24
CA CYS A 475 -27.59 -1.19 2.23
C CYS A 475 -29.04 -0.81 1.84
N LEU A 476 -29.22 0.41 1.33
CA LEU A 476 -30.54 0.85 0.83
C LEU A 476 -30.96 0.06 -0.40
N VAL A 477 -30.08 -0.16 -1.37
CA VAL A 477 -30.37 -0.95 -2.58
C VAL A 477 -30.78 -2.38 -2.21
N LEU A 478 -30.04 -3.04 -1.30
CA LEU A 478 -30.41 -4.38 -0.81
C LEU A 478 -31.80 -4.40 -0.14
N SER A 479 -32.10 -3.36 0.63
CA SER A 479 -33.41 -3.22 1.29
C SER A 479 -34.54 -2.98 0.29
N PHE A 480 -34.30 -2.20 -0.76
CA PHE A 480 -35.23 -2.00 -1.87
C PHE A 480 -35.46 -3.29 -2.68
N ILE A 481 -34.42 -4.10 -2.91
CA ILE A 481 -34.57 -5.42 -3.54
C ILE A 481 -35.55 -6.29 -2.73
N ALA A 482 -35.40 -6.31 -1.40
CA ALA A 482 -36.36 -7.03 -0.53
C ALA A 482 -37.76 -6.49 -0.65
N MET A 483 -37.94 -5.18 -0.60
CA MET A 483 -39.25 -4.53 -0.75
C MET A 483 -39.90 -4.86 -2.09
N PHE A 484 -39.16 -4.71 -3.19
CA PHE A 484 -39.65 -4.93 -4.55
C PHE A 484 -40.06 -6.40 -4.76
N ARG A 485 -39.26 -7.33 -4.20
CA ARG A 485 -39.57 -8.77 -4.28
C ARG A 485 -40.89 -9.12 -3.60
N VAL A 486 -41.20 -8.50 -2.47
CA VAL A 486 -42.50 -8.69 -1.76
C VAL A 486 -43.67 -8.13 -2.59
N VAL A 487 -43.50 -6.94 -3.18
CA VAL A 487 -44.56 -6.32 -4.01
C VAL A 487 -44.82 -7.13 -5.28
N ALA A 488 -43.77 -7.70 -5.89
CA ALA A 488 -43.84 -8.48 -7.13
C ALA A 488 -44.50 -9.86 -6.96
N VAL A 489 -44.68 -10.36 -5.73
CA VAL A 489 -45.37 -11.65 -5.49
C VAL A 489 -46.84 -11.54 -5.86
N ARG A 490 -47.28 -12.35 -6.83
CA ARG A 490 -48.70 -12.44 -7.24
C ARG A 490 -49.51 -13.17 -6.15
N ARG A 491 -50.71 -12.69 -5.85
CA ARG A 491 -51.59 -13.31 -4.83
C ARG A 491 -51.90 -14.79 -5.13
N ILE A 492 -52.09 -15.12 -6.40
CA ILE A 492 -52.42 -16.48 -6.87
C ILE A 492 -51.29 -17.47 -6.57
N SER A 493 -50.02 -17.07 -6.72
CA SER A 493 -48.86 -17.94 -6.47
C SER A 493 -48.57 -18.20 -4.98
N LEU A 494 -49.22 -17.47 -4.07
CA LEU A 494 -49.11 -17.68 -2.63
C LEU A 494 -50.01 -18.81 -2.12
N PHE A 495 -51.08 -19.11 -2.86
CA PHE A 495 -52.09 -20.11 -2.51
C PHE A 495 -52.06 -21.32 -3.45
N ALA A 496 -51.17 -21.36 -4.44
CA ALA A 496 -50.97 -22.55 -5.23
C ALA A 496 -50.49 -23.69 -4.32
N PRO A 497 -51.16 -24.87 -4.36
CA PRO A 497 -50.68 -26.03 -3.62
C PRO A 497 -49.22 -26.26 -4.02
N ARG A 498 -48.34 -26.54 -3.08
CA ARG A 498 -47.09 -27.20 -3.38
C ARG A 498 -47.50 -28.49 -4.07
N ASP A 499 -47.05 -28.71 -5.29
CA ASP A 499 -47.06 -30.02 -5.90
C ASP A 499 -46.33 -30.95 -4.94
N SER A 500 -47.11 -31.51 -4.05
CA SER A 500 -46.70 -32.60 -3.20
C SER A 500 -46.76 -33.82 -4.10
N GLY A 501 -45.61 -34.26 -4.60
CA GLY A 501 -45.46 -35.59 -5.19
C GLY A 501 -45.82 -36.72 -4.22
N ASP A 502 -46.40 -36.41 -3.04
CA ASP A 502 -46.83 -37.36 -2.01
C ASP A 502 -48.33 -37.71 -2.04
N TYR A 503 -49.17 -37.07 -2.90
CA TYR A 503 -50.61 -37.43 -3.00
C TYR A 503 -50.89 -38.35 -4.19
N ALA A 504 -49.93 -38.75 -4.98
CA ALA A 504 -50.10 -39.74 -6.05
C ALA A 504 -50.31 -41.18 -5.52
N ASN A 505 -50.02 -41.44 -4.23
CA ASN A 505 -50.19 -42.75 -3.61
C ASN A 505 -51.49 -42.92 -2.78
N VAL A 506 -52.33 -41.88 -2.63
CA VAL A 506 -53.57 -42.01 -1.86
C VAL A 506 -54.78 -42.18 -2.77
N SER A 507 -54.69 -41.87 -4.07
CA SER A 507 -55.79 -42.11 -5.03
C SER A 507 -55.80 -43.54 -5.59
N ASN A 508 -54.80 -44.36 -5.33
CA ASN A 508 -54.77 -45.78 -5.74
C ASN A 508 -55.29 -46.76 -4.65
N VAL A 509 -55.67 -46.26 -3.46
CA VAL A 509 -56.21 -47.14 -2.39
C VAL A 509 -57.71 -47.09 -2.34
N SER A 510 -58.45 -46.18 -3.04
CA SER A 510 -59.89 -46.10 -3.04
C SER A 510 -60.57 -46.75 -4.23
N ASN A 511 -59.82 -47.42 -5.16
CA ASN A 511 -60.40 -48.15 -6.29
C ASN A 511 -60.19 -49.69 -6.23
N ALA A 512 -59.85 -50.23 -5.06
CA ALA A 512 -59.59 -51.67 -4.88
C ALA A 512 -60.65 -52.34 -4.03
N GLU A 513 -61.89 -51.79 -3.99
CA GLU A 513 -62.98 -52.42 -3.28
C GLU A 513 -64.29 -52.31 -4.11
N SER A 514 -64.35 -53.08 -5.21
CA SER A 514 -65.55 -53.62 -5.87
C SER A 514 -65.15 -54.26 -7.20
N ASP A 515 -64.82 -55.53 -7.20
CA ASP A 515 -65.44 -56.56 -8.09
C ASP A 515 -64.87 -57.90 -7.67
N ASP A 516 -65.75 -58.59 -6.97
CA ASP A 516 -65.75 -60.01 -6.72
C ASP A 516 -66.50 -60.63 -7.88
N SER A 517 -65.86 -61.51 -8.67
CA SER A 517 -66.47 -62.78 -9.11
C SER A 517 -65.77 -63.32 -10.36
N ALA A 518 -65.48 -64.61 -10.19
CA ALA A 518 -65.45 -65.69 -11.16
C ALA A 518 -64.30 -65.90 -12.15
N GLY A 519 -63.66 -67.06 -12.02
CA GLY A 519 -63.31 -67.93 -13.15
C GLY A 519 -61.82 -68.22 -13.28
N ASP A 520 -61.38 -69.24 -12.61
CA ASP A 520 -60.87 -70.56 -13.04
C ASP A 520 -59.75 -70.66 -14.07
N ALA A 521 -58.84 -71.53 -13.68
CA ALA A 521 -58.01 -72.46 -14.45
C ALA A 521 -56.68 -72.00 -15.12
N GLY A 522 -55.63 -72.70 -14.70
CA GLY A 522 -54.58 -73.22 -15.60
C GLY A 522 -53.25 -72.59 -15.51
N ASP A 523 -52.41 -73.16 -14.75
CA ASP A 523 -51.37 -74.20 -14.99
C ASP A 523 -50.05 -73.69 -15.48
N THR A 524 -49.04 -74.13 -14.70
CA THR A 524 -47.70 -74.52 -15.00
C THR A 524 -46.64 -73.51 -15.49
N GLY A 525 -45.53 -73.58 -14.76
CA GLY A 525 -44.26 -73.79 -15.37
C GLY A 525 -43.14 -72.87 -14.88
N ASP A 526 -42.47 -73.31 -13.87
CA ASP A 526 -41.01 -73.52 -13.72
C ASP A 526 -40.04 -72.38 -14.14
N VAL A 527 -39.29 -71.92 -13.23
CA VAL A 527 -37.96 -72.37 -12.76
C VAL A 527 -36.79 -71.48 -13.22
N GLU A 528 -36.01 -71.13 -12.22
CA GLU A 528 -34.55 -70.88 -12.22
C GLU A 528 -34.06 -69.62 -12.94
N ASP A 529 -33.09 -68.88 -12.55
CA ASP A 529 -32.08 -69.02 -11.50
C ASP A 529 -31.36 -67.65 -11.37
N ALA A 530 -30.95 -67.34 -10.20
CA ALA A 530 -29.88 -66.41 -9.96
C ALA A 530 -28.55 -67.03 -10.38
N PRO A 531 -27.40 -66.39 -10.53
CA PRO A 531 -26.72 -65.72 -9.44
C PRO A 531 -25.76 -64.54 -9.82
N THR A 532 -25.53 -63.72 -8.84
CA THR A 532 -24.25 -63.37 -8.19
C THR A 532 -23.00 -63.32 -9.03
N THR A 533 -22.18 -62.29 -8.93
CA THR A 533 -20.81 -62.23 -8.45
C THR A 533 -20.07 -60.99 -8.98
N GLN A 534 -19.65 -60.15 -8.06
CA GLN A 534 -18.26 -59.85 -7.63
C GLN A 534 -17.30 -59.32 -8.71
N ALA A 535 -16.83 -58.15 -8.45
CA ALA A 535 -15.51 -57.83 -7.84
C ALA A 535 -14.32 -57.75 -8.78
N GLU A 536 -13.47 -56.90 -8.42
CA GLU A 536 -11.99 -56.81 -8.51
C GLU A 536 -11.44 -55.81 -9.49
N GLN A 537 -10.90 -54.68 -8.94
CA GLN A 537 -9.47 -54.48 -8.60
C GLN A 537 -8.53 -54.58 -9.82
N THR A 538 -7.77 -53.59 -10.11
CA THR A 538 -6.34 -53.49 -9.79
C THR A 538 -5.61 -52.46 -10.67
N LYS A 539 -4.84 -51.65 -9.98
CA LYS A 539 -3.43 -51.26 -10.18
C LYS A 539 -3.05 -50.29 -11.32
N GLU A 540 -2.54 -49.18 -10.87
CA GLU A 540 -1.09 -48.81 -10.78
C GLU A 540 -0.29 -48.92 -12.09
N THR A 541 0.23 -47.77 -12.51
CA THR A 541 1.69 -47.61 -12.65
C THR A 541 2.06 -46.19 -13.06
N LYS A 542 2.90 -45.57 -12.22
CA LYS A 542 3.91 -44.59 -12.59
C LYS A 542 5.07 -45.34 -13.25
N PRO A 543 5.87 -44.79 -14.17
CA PRO A 543 7.06 -44.07 -13.72
C PRO A 543 7.59 -42.95 -14.67
N THR A 544 8.26 -42.01 -14.07
CA THR A 544 9.69 -41.62 -14.10
C THR A 544 10.29 -41.02 -15.39
N LYS A 545 10.84 -39.79 -15.16
CA LYS A 545 12.15 -39.24 -15.57
C LYS A 545 12.54 -39.11 -17.04
N GLU A 546 13.01 -37.96 -17.36
CA GLU A 546 14.37 -37.48 -17.69
C GLU A 546 14.21 -36.17 -18.46
N GLU A 547 14.72 -35.06 -18.00
CA GLU A 547 16.08 -34.51 -18.11
C GLU A 547 16.41 -33.90 -19.48
N SER A 548 16.95 -32.70 -19.38
CA SER A 548 17.89 -32.05 -20.29
C SER A 548 17.35 -31.04 -21.31
N LYS A 549 17.42 -29.79 -21.09
CA LYS A 549 18.55 -28.88 -21.39
C LYS A 549 18.28 -27.49 -20.81
#